data_5f40d527ee5343b47ed87a7f9461730d
#
_entry.id   5f40d527ee5343b47ed87a7f9461730d
#
_cell.length_a   1.000
_cell.length_b   1.000
_cell.length_c   1.000
_cell.angle_alpha   90.00
_cell.angle_beta   90.00
_cell.angle_gamma   90.00
#
_symmetry.space_group_name_H-M   'P 1'
#
loop_
_entity.id
_entity.type
_entity.pdbx_description
1 polymer ?
#
loop_
_entity_poly.entity_id
_entity_poly.type
_entity_poly.pdbx_seq_one_letter_code
_entity_poly.pdbx_strand_id
1 'polypeptide(L)'
;MRWRGQSCALIYNGEDLPDSAEGRSLAIPWQKPSSRKSRQILIPHGVAPNEVRPTRIERRARLVNAIARGRRWLGEIVSGSVTDVQQIAARQKCSVRQVNMTISLAFLAPDLVKAAVEGRLPRGIGVERLRDAPAEWRRQFQVLGLNPG
;
A
#
# COMPACT_ATOMS: atom_id res chain seq x y z
N MET A 1 -11.00 -23.72 7.76
CA MET A 1 -12.31 -23.58 8.40
C MET A 1 -13.39 -23.53 7.33
N ARG A 2 -14.21 -24.56 7.26
CA ARG A 2 -15.24 -24.77 6.24
C ARG A 2 -16.56 -24.27 6.82
N TRP A 3 -17.07 -23.13 6.37
CA TRP A 3 -18.39 -22.65 6.74
C TRP A 3 -19.45 -23.40 5.94
N ARG A 4 -20.16 -24.29 6.62
CA ARG A 4 -21.42 -24.84 6.10
C ARG A 4 -22.50 -23.80 6.34
N GLY A 5 -23.36 -23.62 5.35
CA GLY A 5 -24.49 -22.70 5.44
C GLY A 5 -25.37 -23.00 6.65
N GLN A 6 -25.39 -22.09 7.58
CA GLN A 6 -26.31 -22.07 8.70
C GLN A 6 -27.15 -20.81 8.64
N SER A 7 -28.45 -21.01 8.70
CA SER A 7 -29.40 -19.94 8.89
C SER A 7 -29.08 -19.22 10.20
N CYS A 8 -28.76 -17.94 10.15
CA CYS A 8 -28.66 -17.14 11.35
C CYS A 8 -30.08 -16.84 11.86
N ALA A 9 -30.49 -17.50 12.94
CA ALA A 9 -31.60 -17.07 13.74
C ALA A 9 -31.12 -15.95 14.66
N LEU A 10 -31.66 -14.77 14.48
CA LEU A 10 -31.50 -13.67 15.43
C LEU A 10 -32.41 -13.96 16.63
N ILE A 11 -31.83 -14.40 17.75
CA ILE A 11 -32.52 -14.46 19.03
C ILE A 11 -32.47 -13.09 19.66
N TYR A 12 -33.59 -12.40 19.70
CA TYR A 12 -33.72 -11.13 20.41
C TYR A 12 -34.06 -11.44 21.87
N ASN A 13 -33.11 -11.22 22.78
CA ASN A 13 -33.35 -11.25 24.21
C ASN A 13 -33.73 -9.84 24.66
N GLY A 14 -35.02 -9.49 24.49
CA GLY A 14 -35.62 -8.32 25.11
C GLY A 14 -36.43 -8.75 26.33
N GLU A 15 -36.05 -8.35 27.50
CA GLU A 15 -36.85 -8.37 28.73
C GLU A 15 -37.97 -7.34 28.52
N ASP A 16 -39.21 -7.79 28.40
CA ASP A 16 -40.50 -7.11 28.35
C ASP A 16 -41.35 -7.47 27.12
N LEU A 17 -41.80 -8.73 27.09
CA LEU A 17 -42.90 -9.10 26.21
C LEU A 17 -43.94 -9.88 27.04
N PRO A 18 -45.25 -9.54 26.93
CA PRO A 18 -46.32 -10.23 27.67
C PRO A 18 -46.43 -11.68 27.19
N ASP A 19 -46.75 -12.55 28.14
CA ASP A 19 -46.74 -14.01 28.18
C ASP A 19 -47.75 -14.69 27.23
N SER A 20 -47.94 -14.22 26.02
CA SER A 20 -48.87 -14.84 25.04
C SER A 20 -48.49 -14.64 23.59
N ALA A 21 -47.22 -14.79 23.26
CA ALA A 21 -46.79 -14.87 21.86
C ALA A 21 -46.16 -16.22 21.57
N GLU A 22 -46.92 -17.16 21.04
CA GLU A 22 -46.40 -18.33 20.31
C GLU A 22 -45.28 -17.85 19.38
N GLY A 23 -44.07 -18.36 19.61
CA GLY A 23 -42.88 -17.94 18.92
C GLY A 23 -42.99 -18.07 17.39
N ARG A 24 -43.41 -17.01 16.72
CA ARG A 24 -43.32 -16.91 15.27
C ARG A 24 -41.85 -16.65 14.90
N SER A 25 -41.12 -17.72 14.60
CA SER A 25 -39.81 -17.60 13.98
C SER A 25 -39.97 -17.16 12.54
N LEU A 26 -39.55 -15.94 12.23
CA LEU A 26 -39.49 -15.43 10.85
C LEU A 26 -38.19 -15.95 10.20
N ALA A 27 -38.30 -16.96 9.36
CA ALA A 27 -37.18 -17.42 8.55
C ALA A 27 -37.06 -16.52 7.32
N ILE A 28 -36.10 -15.60 7.35
CA ILE A 28 -35.76 -14.79 6.18
C ILE A 28 -34.75 -15.55 5.37
N PRO A 29 -35.04 -15.98 4.12
CA PRO A 29 -34.05 -16.64 3.27
C PRO A 29 -33.04 -15.58 2.80
N TRP A 30 -31.93 -15.48 3.51
CA TRP A 30 -30.84 -14.59 3.12
C TRP A 30 -29.88 -15.34 2.20
N GLN A 31 -29.86 -14.96 0.94
CA GLN A 31 -28.82 -15.38 0.00
C GLN A 31 -27.76 -14.29 -0.06
N LYS A 32 -26.52 -14.66 0.27
CA LYS A 32 -25.39 -13.76 0.12
C LYS A 32 -25.30 -13.30 -1.35
N PRO A 33 -25.49 -12.02 -1.66
CA PRO A 33 -25.33 -11.55 -3.03
C PRO A 33 -23.93 -11.87 -3.49
N SER A 34 -23.80 -12.44 -4.69
CA SER A 34 -22.48 -12.71 -5.27
C SER A 34 -21.76 -11.39 -5.48
N SER A 35 -20.87 -11.05 -4.56
CA SER A 35 -20.12 -9.80 -4.60
C SER A 35 -18.91 -9.89 -5.54
N ARG A 36 -19.06 -10.50 -6.71
CA ARG A 36 -18.15 -10.26 -7.81
C ARG A 36 -18.49 -8.91 -8.41
N LYS A 37 -18.06 -7.83 -7.75
CA LYS A 37 -17.91 -6.55 -8.42
C LYS A 37 -16.81 -6.74 -9.47
N SER A 38 -17.20 -7.19 -10.64
CA SER A 38 -16.38 -7.13 -11.84
C SER A 38 -16.12 -5.66 -12.12
N ARG A 39 -14.95 -5.15 -11.73
CA ARG A 39 -14.52 -3.82 -12.16
C ARG A 39 -14.14 -3.95 -13.64
N GLN A 40 -15.07 -3.71 -14.52
CA GLN A 40 -14.81 -3.55 -15.94
C GLN A 40 -14.02 -2.24 -16.11
N ILE A 41 -12.73 -2.38 -16.40
CA ILE A 41 -11.93 -1.24 -16.85
C ILE A 41 -12.25 -1.09 -18.34
N LEU A 42 -13.05 -0.09 -18.68
CA LEU A 42 -13.29 0.28 -20.08
C LEU A 42 -11.99 0.87 -20.62
N ILE A 43 -11.31 0.11 -21.47
CA ILE A 43 -10.12 0.57 -22.17
C ILE A 43 -10.61 1.26 -23.45
N PRO A 44 -10.22 2.52 -23.72
CA PRO A 44 -10.56 3.20 -24.97
C PRO A 44 -10.09 2.38 -26.19
N HIS A 45 -10.88 2.36 -27.24
CA HIS A 45 -10.52 1.68 -28.48
C HIS A 45 -9.20 2.25 -29.03
N GLY A 46 -8.23 1.37 -29.31
CA GLY A 46 -6.94 1.74 -29.90
C GLY A 46 -5.75 1.78 -28.95
N VAL A 47 -5.95 1.51 -27.66
CA VAL A 47 -4.85 1.43 -26.69
C VAL A 47 -4.58 -0.04 -26.35
N ALA A 48 -3.37 -0.51 -26.60
CA ALA A 48 -2.98 -1.87 -26.24
C ALA A 48 -3.08 -2.05 -24.70
N PRO A 49 -3.67 -3.16 -24.21
CA PRO A 49 -3.95 -3.38 -22.77
C PRO A 49 -2.70 -3.34 -21.88
N ASN A 50 -1.51 -3.44 -22.48
CA ASN A 50 -0.24 -3.49 -21.78
C ASN A 50 0.49 -2.14 -21.65
N GLU A 51 0.13 -1.14 -22.46
CA GLU A 51 0.92 0.09 -22.53
C GLU A 51 0.56 1.15 -21.51
N VAL A 52 -0.67 1.21 -21.06
CA VAL A 52 -1.04 2.32 -20.15
C VAL A 52 -1.97 1.83 -19.06
N ARG A 53 -1.41 1.33 -17.98
CA ARG A 53 -2.11 1.39 -16.69
C ARG A 53 -1.67 2.69 -16.02
N PRO A 54 -2.50 3.73 -16.01
CA PRO A 54 -2.16 5.02 -15.41
C PRO A 54 -1.63 4.87 -13.99
N THR A 55 -2.22 3.94 -13.23
CA THR A 55 -1.80 3.59 -11.88
C THR A 55 -0.35 3.07 -11.77
N ARG A 56 0.20 2.42 -12.80
CA ARG A 56 1.59 1.93 -12.78
C ARG A 56 2.57 3.07 -13.01
N ILE A 57 2.26 3.93 -13.95
CA ILE A 57 3.07 5.13 -14.26
C ILE A 57 3.09 6.06 -13.04
N GLU A 58 1.93 6.31 -12.45
CA GLU A 58 1.82 7.14 -11.24
C GLU A 58 2.58 6.57 -10.05
N ARG A 59 2.48 5.26 -9.81
CA ARG A 59 3.23 4.59 -8.72
C ARG A 59 4.73 4.68 -8.94
N ARG A 60 5.20 4.49 -10.17
CA ARG A 60 6.60 4.66 -10.54
C ARG A 60 7.04 6.10 -10.31
N ALA A 61 6.30 7.08 -10.79
CA ALA A 61 6.60 8.49 -10.59
C ALA A 61 6.67 8.85 -9.10
N ARG A 62 5.71 8.40 -8.29
CA ARG A 62 5.73 8.59 -6.84
C ARG A 62 6.99 7.98 -6.20
N LEU A 63 7.38 6.78 -6.61
CA LEU A 63 8.57 6.11 -6.09
C LEU A 63 9.84 6.85 -6.46
N VAL A 64 10.03 7.19 -7.73
CA VAL A 64 11.20 7.93 -8.20
C VAL A 64 11.31 9.29 -7.52
N ASN A 65 10.19 10.02 -7.38
CA ASN A 65 10.15 11.29 -6.67
C ASN A 65 10.47 11.13 -5.17
N ALA A 66 10.03 10.04 -4.52
CA ALA A 66 10.36 9.79 -3.13
C ALA A 66 11.86 9.50 -2.94
N ILE A 67 12.48 8.71 -3.83
CA ILE A 67 13.92 8.44 -3.82
C ILE A 67 14.71 9.72 -4.05
N ALA A 68 14.36 10.50 -5.05
CA ALA A 68 15.01 11.77 -5.35
C ALA A 68 14.93 12.76 -4.18
N ARG A 69 13.76 12.83 -3.52
CA ARG A 69 13.55 13.65 -2.33
C ARG A 69 14.41 13.20 -1.16
N GLY A 70 14.45 11.89 -0.90
CA GLY A 70 15.29 11.32 0.16
C GLY A 70 16.77 11.63 -0.05
N ARG A 71 17.28 11.47 -1.26
CA ARG A 71 18.66 11.80 -1.62
C ARG A 71 18.98 13.29 -1.45
N ARG A 72 18.04 14.16 -1.88
CA ARG A 72 18.20 15.60 -1.70
C ARG A 72 18.30 15.98 -0.23
N TRP A 73 17.39 15.48 0.60
CA TRP A 73 17.37 15.78 2.02
C TRP A 73 18.61 15.24 2.75
N LEU A 74 19.06 14.03 2.39
CA LEU A 74 20.32 13.51 2.90
C LEU A 74 21.50 14.40 2.50
N GLY A 75 21.54 14.84 1.25
CA GLY A 75 22.57 15.77 0.76
C GLY A 75 22.57 17.11 1.51
N GLU A 76 21.41 17.67 1.83
CA GLU A 76 21.28 18.91 2.60
C GLU A 76 21.83 18.75 4.03
N ILE A 77 21.62 17.59 4.66
CA ILE A 77 22.16 17.28 6.00
C ILE A 77 23.69 17.08 5.92
N VAL A 78 24.17 16.30 4.96
CA VAL A 78 25.60 16.00 4.80
C VAL A 78 26.41 17.25 4.45
N SER A 79 25.83 18.15 3.65
CA SER A 79 26.50 19.44 3.31
C SER A 79 26.44 20.47 4.44
N GLY A 80 25.70 20.19 5.52
CA GLY A 80 25.50 21.17 6.60
C GLY A 80 24.53 22.30 6.27
N SER A 81 23.86 22.28 5.10
CA SER A 81 22.87 23.28 4.73
C SER A 81 21.65 23.25 5.65
N VAL A 82 21.40 22.11 6.28
CA VAL A 82 20.36 21.89 7.28
C VAL A 82 21.00 21.16 8.47
N THR A 83 20.80 21.69 9.67
CA THR A 83 21.44 21.16 10.89
C THR A 83 20.75 19.92 11.39
N ASP A 84 19.42 19.81 11.21
CA ASP A 84 18.66 18.67 11.68
C ASP A 84 17.43 18.35 10.83
N VAL A 85 16.86 17.18 11.07
CA VAL A 85 15.67 16.66 10.39
C VAL A 85 14.44 17.50 10.71
N GLN A 86 14.40 18.17 11.86
CA GLN A 86 13.25 18.98 12.31
C GLN A 86 13.07 20.20 11.38
N GLN A 87 14.18 20.81 10.95
CA GLN A 87 14.13 21.91 9.98
C GLN A 87 13.52 21.50 8.65
N ILE A 88 13.87 20.29 8.17
CA ILE A 88 13.26 19.73 6.95
C ILE A 88 11.76 19.50 7.18
N ALA A 89 11.40 18.90 8.31
CA ALA A 89 10.02 18.62 8.65
C ALA A 89 9.16 19.90 8.70
N ALA A 90 9.65 20.95 9.35
CA ALA A 90 8.99 22.25 9.41
C ALA A 90 8.82 22.88 8.02
N ARG A 91 9.89 22.90 7.21
CA ARG A 91 9.88 23.46 5.85
C ARG A 91 8.90 22.70 4.93
N GLN A 92 8.81 21.39 5.07
CA GLN A 92 7.96 20.53 4.25
C GLN A 92 6.56 20.30 4.82
N LYS A 93 6.26 20.89 5.99
CA LYS A 93 4.98 20.73 6.71
C LYS A 93 4.60 19.25 6.91
N CYS A 94 5.59 18.44 7.30
CA CYS A 94 5.41 17.01 7.52
C CYS A 94 6.05 16.58 8.85
N SER A 95 5.80 15.34 9.30
CA SER A 95 6.38 14.83 10.53
C SER A 95 7.85 14.46 10.36
N VAL A 96 8.64 14.55 11.44
CA VAL A 96 10.04 14.09 11.49
C VAL A 96 10.12 12.61 11.09
N ARG A 97 9.16 11.79 11.52
CA ARG A 97 9.06 10.38 11.12
C ARG A 97 8.98 10.24 9.59
N GLN A 98 8.17 11.05 8.94
CA GLN A 98 8.03 11.00 7.48
C GLN A 98 9.31 11.42 6.77
N VAL A 99 10.05 12.38 7.32
CA VAL A 99 11.35 12.79 6.78
C VAL A 99 12.34 11.62 6.89
N ASN A 100 12.47 11.01 8.07
CA ASN A 100 13.37 9.87 8.29
C ASN A 100 13.05 8.70 7.36
N MET A 101 11.76 8.34 7.24
CA MET A 101 11.31 7.30 6.31
C MET A 101 11.56 7.62 4.85
N THR A 102 11.64 8.89 4.48
CA THR A 102 11.97 9.29 3.11
C THR A 102 13.47 9.29 2.89
N ILE A 103 14.26 9.72 3.88
CA ILE A 103 15.72 9.66 3.82
C ILE A 103 16.22 8.21 3.73
N SER A 104 15.53 7.23 4.35
CA SER A 104 15.92 5.81 4.22
C SER A 104 15.98 5.34 2.77
N LEU A 105 15.16 5.91 1.88
CA LEU A 105 15.20 5.60 0.45
C LEU A 105 16.50 6.07 -0.26
N ALA A 106 17.27 6.95 0.35
CA ALA A 106 18.56 7.37 -0.19
C ALA A 106 19.62 6.28 -0.12
N PHE A 107 19.47 5.31 0.80
CA PHE A 107 20.38 4.20 1.01
C PHE A 107 20.07 2.97 0.16
N LEU A 108 19.11 3.08 -0.77
CA LEU A 108 18.80 1.98 -1.69
C LEU A 108 19.97 1.68 -2.61
N ALA A 109 20.17 0.38 -2.87
CA ALA A 109 21.16 -0.10 -3.82
C ALA A 109 20.98 0.56 -5.20
N PRO A 110 22.07 0.93 -5.89
CA PRO A 110 21.99 1.57 -7.20
C PRO A 110 21.16 0.80 -8.21
N ASP A 111 21.25 -0.53 -8.22
CA ASP A 111 20.50 -1.40 -9.12
C ASP A 111 18.99 -1.35 -8.86
N LEU A 112 18.58 -1.25 -7.58
CA LEU A 112 17.17 -1.07 -7.22
C LEU A 112 16.66 0.30 -7.68
N VAL A 113 17.47 1.34 -7.56
CA VAL A 113 17.13 2.68 -8.04
C VAL A 113 17.01 2.69 -9.56
N LYS A 114 17.94 2.06 -10.27
CA LYS A 114 17.90 1.89 -11.71
C LYS A 114 16.64 1.14 -12.15
N ALA A 115 16.35 0.01 -11.50
CA ALA A 115 15.13 -0.75 -11.76
C ALA A 115 13.84 0.05 -11.48
N ALA A 116 13.85 0.92 -10.46
CA ALA A 116 12.74 1.83 -10.17
C ALA A 116 12.54 2.87 -11.28
N VAL A 117 13.63 3.48 -11.74
CA VAL A 117 13.62 4.49 -12.83
C VAL A 117 13.18 3.86 -14.14
N GLU A 118 13.61 2.66 -14.45
CA GLU A 118 13.25 1.94 -15.68
C GLU A 118 11.87 1.25 -15.61
N GLY A 119 11.26 1.22 -14.41
CA GLY A 119 9.96 0.57 -14.21
C GLY A 119 10.02 -0.95 -14.22
N ARG A 120 11.21 -1.55 -14.01
CA ARG A 120 11.44 -3.00 -14.00
C ARG A 120 11.16 -3.66 -12.65
N LEU A 121 10.86 -2.89 -11.61
CA LEU A 121 10.53 -3.46 -10.30
C LEU A 121 9.28 -4.35 -10.38
N PRO A 122 9.29 -5.53 -9.74
CA PRO A 122 8.15 -6.43 -9.68
C PRO A 122 6.91 -5.78 -9.05
N ARG A 123 5.75 -6.35 -9.35
CA ARG A 123 4.50 -5.92 -8.72
C ARG A 123 4.56 -6.15 -7.21
N GLY A 124 4.07 -5.17 -6.45
CA GLY A 124 4.10 -5.22 -4.98
C GLY A 124 5.30 -4.54 -4.34
N ILE A 125 6.35 -4.20 -5.11
CA ILE A 125 7.47 -3.40 -4.61
C ILE A 125 7.16 -1.93 -4.89
N GLY A 126 6.85 -1.21 -3.82
CA GLY A 126 6.54 0.22 -3.84
C GLY A 126 7.29 0.97 -2.76
N VAL A 127 6.94 2.24 -2.57
CA VAL A 127 7.57 3.14 -1.59
C VAL A 127 7.59 2.53 -0.19
N GLU A 128 6.48 1.95 0.25
CA GLU A 128 6.35 1.39 1.61
C GLU A 128 7.36 0.26 1.85
N ARG A 129 7.43 -0.68 0.92
CA ARG A 129 8.30 -1.84 1.06
C ARG A 129 9.79 -1.49 0.96
N LEU A 130 10.11 -0.46 0.19
CA LEU A 130 11.49 0.03 0.04
C LEU A 130 11.95 0.89 1.22
N ARG A 131 11.03 1.53 1.95
CA ARG A 131 11.37 2.27 3.18
C ARG A 131 11.87 1.36 4.29
N ASP A 132 11.33 0.15 4.37
CA ASP A 132 11.66 -0.82 5.40
C ASP A 132 12.87 -1.67 5.02
N ALA A 133 13.49 -1.41 3.87
CA ALA A 133 14.67 -2.11 3.42
C ALA A 133 15.87 -1.78 4.30
N PRO A 134 16.69 -2.79 4.67
CA PRO A 134 17.92 -2.56 5.45
C PRO A 134 18.91 -1.68 4.70
N ALA A 135 19.80 -1.00 5.43
CA ALA A 135 20.84 -0.15 4.80
C ALA A 135 21.87 -0.97 4.01
N GLU A 136 22.07 -2.22 4.36
CA GLU A 136 23.01 -3.12 3.69
C GLU A 136 22.47 -3.60 2.34
N TRP A 137 23.12 -3.26 1.24
CA TRP A 137 22.63 -3.50 -0.13
C TRP A 137 22.38 -4.97 -0.45
N ARG A 138 23.24 -5.88 -0.01
CA ARG A 138 23.05 -7.33 -0.23
C ARG A 138 21.79 -7.85 0.42
N ARG A 139 21.50 -7.39 1.64
CA ARG A 139 20.30 -7.78 2.38
C ARG A 139 19.03 -7.19 1.78
N GLN A 140 19.13 -6.03 1.11
CA GLN A 140 17.96 -5.45 0.42
C GLN A 140 17.37 -6.40 -0.60
N PHE A 141 18.21 -7.01 -1.43
CA PHE A 141 17.75 -7.97 -2.44
C PHE A 141 17.10 -9.20 -1.82
N GLN A 142 17.69 -9.74 -0.74
CA GLN A 142 17.14 -10.90 -0.03
C GLN A 142 15.76 -10.60 0.59
N VAL A 143 15.63 -9.46 1.31
CA VAL A 143 14.39 -9.06 1.96
C VAL A 143 13.28 -8.75 0.94
N LEU A 144 13.65 -8.21 -0.20
CA LEU A 144 12.73 -7.90 -1.28
C LEU A 144 12.39 -9.12 -2.15
N GLY A 145 13.08 -10.25 -1.98
CA GLY A 145 12.91 -11.43 -2.81
C GLY A 145 13.37 -11.21 -4.26
N LEU A 146 14.43 -10.41 -4.44
CA LEU A 146 15.00 -10.08 -5.74
C LEU A 146 16.38 -10.72 -5.88
N ASN A 147 16.70 -11.16 -7.09
CA ASN A 147 18.06 -11.56 -7.40
C ASN A 147 18.89 -10.30 -7.77
N PRO A 148 20.10 -10.14 -7.21
CA PRO A 148 21.03 -9.14 -7.72
C PRO A 148 21.36 -9.52 -9.18
N GLY A 149 21.14 -8.61 -10.10
CA GLY A 149 21.49 -8.77 -11.52
C GLY A 149 22.99 -8.69 -11.73
#